data_46de441a9fca81a35c9126b3158ff9b7
#
_entry.id   46de441a9fca81a35c9126b3158ff9b7
#
_cell.length_a   1.000
_cell.length_b   1.000
_cell.length_c   1.000
_cell.angle_alpha   90.00
_cell.angle_beta   90.00
_cell.angle_gamma   90.00
#
_symmetry.space_group_name_H-M   'P 1'
#
loop_
_entity.id
_entity.type
_entity.pdbx_description
1 polymer ?
#
loop_
_entity_poly.entity_id
_entity_poly.type
_entity_poly.pdbx_seq_one_letter_code
_entity_poly.pdbx_strand_id
1 'polypeptide(L)'
;AVKADTAAKPAAEVKAPKQAKPEKKAKKTAKKKSKKTKEKQQPKVQQSNWRLKVAQQKLQVLGFSDERPSGRMTEATSSALKSFQKQHKLKADGELNDATYQKLTWEAFTKEGIPKVKGKEIVSRAAKYKGVPYVFGGTTTKGFDCSGYVQHVFKDCKAKLPRLADEQALQGIFVTQKQLRPGDLVFFTTYAAGASHVGIYAGDGQFWSASSSKGVMLSSLKDDYWKQRYYGARRVLITNGEVYK
;
A
#
# COMPACT_ATOMS: atom_id res chain seq x y z
N ALA A 1 -4.50 6.97 -65.71
CA ALA A 1 -5.93 6.80 -65.86
C ALA A 1 -6.43 5.82 -64.78
N VAL A 2 -7.51 6.19 -64.24
CA VAL A 2 -8.48 5.50 -63.36
C VAL A 2 -8.43 5.91 -61.87
N LYS A 3 -9.38 6.77 -61.55
CA LYS A 3 -9.87 7.14 -60.21
C LYS A 3 -10.63 5.97 -59.59
N ALA A 4 -10.56 5.83 -58.30
CA ALA A 4 -11.69 5.29 -57.51
C ALA A 4 -11.66 5.93 -56.12
N ASP A 5 -12.66 6.81 -55.91
CA ASP A 5 -13.21 7.28 -54.63
C ASP A 5 -13.80 6.11 -53.88
N THR A 6 -13.58 6.04 -52.57
CA THR A 6 -14.53 5.44 -51.64
C THR A 6 -14.47 6.17 -50.29
N ALA A 7 -15.53 6.94 -50.08
CA ALA A 7 -15.84 7.67 -48.85
C ALA A 7 -16.08 6.73 -47.66
N ALA A 8 -15.46 7.00 -46.54
CA ALA A 8 -15.79 6.39 -45.24
C ALA A 8 -16.88 7.21 -44.53
N LYS A 9 -17.96 6.55 -44.13
CA LYS A 9 -19.07 7.08 -43.32
C LYS A 9 -18.58 7.40 -41.89
N PRO A 10 -19.09 8.49 -41.28
CA PRO A 10 -18.83 8.78 -39.88
C PRO A 10 -19.68 7.91 -38.95
N ALA A 11 -19.04 7.43 -37.86
CA ALA A 11 -19.67 6.66 -36.80
C ALA A 11 -20.59 7.53 -35.92
N ALA A 12 -21.72 6.95 -35.55
CA ALA A 12 -22.83 7.58 -34.82
C ALA A 12 -22.42 8.02 -33.40
N GLU A 13 -22.85 9.24 -33.08
CA GLU A 13 -22.79 9.90 -31.79
C GLU A 13 -23.82 9.29 -30.82
N VAL A 14 -23.36 8.70 -29.71
CA VAL A 14 -24.23 8.19 -28.64
C VAL A 14 -24.51 9.30 -27.64
N LYS A 15 -25.74 9.84 -27.66
CA LYS A 15 -26.23 10.88 -26.75
C LYS A 15 -26.40 10.34 -25.32
N ALA A 16 -25.93 11.12 -24.36
CA ALA A 16 -26.16 10.92 -22.92
C ALA A 16 -27.62 11.17 -22.52
N PRO A 17 -28.19 10.48 -21.53
CA PRO A 17 -29.55 10.71 -21.06
C PRO A 17 -29.66 11.97 -20.21
N LYS A 18 -30.71 12.76 -20.48
CA LYS A 18 -31.11 14.02 -19.83
C LYS A 18 -31.60 13.78 -18.40
N GLN A 19 -31.15 14.64 -17.50
CA GLN A 19 -31.67 14.77 -16.13
C GLN A 19 -33.12 15.26 -16.10
N ALA A 20 -33.99 14.58 -15.34
CA ALA A 20 -35.33 15.01 -15.02
C ALA A 20 -35.34 15.87 -13.74
N LYS A 21 -36.05 17.00 -13.78
CA LYS A 21 -36.32 17.92 -12.68
C LYS A 21 -37.35 17.33 -11.70
N PRO A 22 -37.32 17.67 -10.41
CA PRO A 22 -38.31 17.19 -9.45
C PRO A 22 -39.54 18.08 -9.40
N GLU A 23 -40.72 17.47 -9.51
CA GLU A 23 -42.03 18.10 -9.22
C GLU A 23 -42.30 18.10 -7.70
N LYS A 24 -42.80 19.26 -7.22
CA LYS A 24 -43.34 19.45 -5.86
C LYS A 24 -44.75 18.95 -5.78
N LYS A 25 -45.11 18.07 -4.84
CA LYS A 25 -46.48 17.99 -4.28
C LYS A 25 -46.52 17.56 -2.84
N ALA A 26 -47.03 18.49 -2.07
CA ALA A 26 -47.90 18.49 -0.89
C ALA A 26 -47.95 17.33 0.12
N LYS A 27 -47.81 17.78 1.37
CA LYS A 27 -48.11 17.23 2.70
C LYS A 27 -49.31 16.28 2.77
N LYS A 28 -49.14 15.13 3.44
CA LYS A 28 -50.13 14.56 4.36
C LYS A 28 -49.42 13.87 5.51
N THR A 29 -49.73 14.33 6.71
CA THR A 29 -49.34 13.82 8.01
C THR A 29 -49.93 12.43 8.27
N ALA A 30 -49.07 11.46 8.56
CA ALA A 30 -49.47 10.23 9.22
C ALA A 30 -48.45 9.81 10.26
N LYS A 31 -48.79 9.95 11.52
CA LYS A 31 -48.11 9.41 12.71
C LYS A 31 -47.99 7.90 12.55
N LYS A 32 -46.79 7.37 12.35
CA LYS A 32 -46.51 5.93 12.45
C LYS A 32 -45.45 5.68 13.54
N LYS A 33 -45.86 4.96 14.59
CA LYS A 33 -45.06 4.51 15.71
C LYS A 33 -43.78 3.83 15.19
N SER A 34 -42.62 4.34 15.59
CA SER A 34 -41.34 3.72 15.33
C SER A 34 -41.18 2.45 16.19
N LYS A 35 -41.30 1.30 15.59
CA LYS A 35 -40.75 0.06 16.14
C LYS A 35 -39.21 0.20 16.04
N LYS A 36 -38.56 0.34 17.22
CA LYS A 36 -37.11 0.17 17.34
C LYS A 36 -36.75 -1.26 16.93
N THR A 37 -36.35 -1.43 15.67
CA THR A 37 -35.67 -2.64 15.20
C THR A 37 -34.30 -2.63 15.88
N LYS A 38 -34.07 -3.56 16.79
CA LYS A 38 -32.74 -3.81 17.35
C LYS A 38 -31.85 -4.24 16.21
N GLU A 39 -31.01 -3.34 15.74
CA GLU A 39 -29.90 -3.62 14.85
C GLU A 39 -29.05 -4.66 15.55
N LYS A 40 -29.05 -5.89 15.03
CA LYS A 40 -28.12 -6.94 15.45
C LYS A 40 -26.73 -6.42 15.09
N GLN A 41 -26.00 -5.95 16.12
CA GLN A 41 -24.58 -5.66 15.98
C GLN A 41 -23.91 -6.93 15.44
N GLN A 42 -23.48 -6.87 14.19
CA GLN A 42 -22.57 -7.87 13.64
C GLN A 42 -21.34 -7.93 14.56
N PRO A 43 -20.83 -9.13 14.90
CA PRO A 43 -19.64 -9.24 15.71
C PRO A 43 -18.56 -8.44 14.99
N LYS A 44 -17.98 -7.43 15.68
CA LYS A 44 -16.79 -6.73 15.22
C LYS A 44 -15.74 -7.81 15.02
N VAL A 45 -15.52 -8.22 13.76
CA VAL A 45 -14.36 -9.03 13.38
C VAL A 45 -13.17 -8.20 13.85
N GLN A 46 -12.50 -8.71 14.87
CA GLN A 46 -11.36 -8.08 15.49
C GLN A 46 -10.29 -8.08 14.41
N GLN A 47 -10.17 -6.95 13.68
CA GLN A 47 -9.11 -6.76 12.68
C GLN A 47 -7.82 -7.04 13.43
N SER A 48 -7.16 -8.13 13.06
CA SER A 48 -5.85 -8.46 13.61
C SER A 48 -4.97 -7.23 13.39
N ASN A 49 -4.37 -6.71 14.47
CA ASN A 49 -3.51 -5.55 14.37
C ASN A 49 -2.22 -5.98 13.64
N TRP A 50 -2.24 -5.91 12.30
CA TRP A 50 -1.14 -6.29 11.44
C TRP A 50 0.18 -5.64 11.83
N ARG A 51 0.12 -4.38 12.26
CA ARG A 51 1.31 -3.67 12.75
C ARG A 51 1.92 -4.39 13.96
N LEU A 52 1.08 -4.83 14.89
CA LEU A 52 1.53 -5.59 16.05
C LEU A 52 2.05 -6.96 15.66
N LYS A 53 1.39 -7.64 14.72
CA LYS A 53 1.84 -8.94 14.22
C LYS A 53 3.23 -8.84 13.56
N VAL A 54 3.46 -7.81 12.74
CA VAL A 54 4.78 -7.53 12.16
C VAL A 54 5.79 -7.23 13.26
N ALA A 55 5.44 -6.42 14.27
CA ALA A 55 6.33 -6.15 15.39
C ALA A 55 6.72 -7.42 16.14
N GLN A 56 5.76 -8.32 16.40
CA GLN A 56 6.03 -9.62 17.02
C GLN A 56 6.98 -10.47 16.17
N GLN A 57 6.81 -10.52 14.85
CA GLN A 57 7.75 -11.19 13.93
C GLN A 57 9.16 -10.59 14.02
N LYS A 58 9.26 -9.26 14.09
CA LYS A 58 10.56 -8.59 14.16
C LYS A 58 11.22 -8.78 15.54
N LEU A 59 10.46 -8.84 16.62
CA LEU A 59 10.97 -9.22 17.95
C LEU A 59 11.55 -10.64 17.94
N GLN A 60 10.91 -11.59 17.25
CA GLN A 60 11.45 -12.94 17.05
C GLN A 60 12.77 -12.91 16.26
N VAL A 61 12.80 -12.23 15.11
CA VAL A 61 14.01 -12.07 14.28
C VAL A 61 15.18 -11.53 15.09
N LEU A 62 14.91 -10.59 15.99
CA LEU A 62 15.91 -9.96 16.84
C LEU A 62 16.25 -10.77 18.10
N GLY A 63 15.50 -11.81 18.43
CA GLY A 63 15.71 -12.68 19.59
C GLY A 63 15.15 -12.13 20.90
N PHE A 64 14.17 -11.23 20.84
CA PHE A 64 13.48 -10.71 22.03
C PHE A 64 12.24 -11.52 22.42
N SER A 65 11.75 -12.40 21.56
CA SER A 65 10.54 -13.19 21.80
C SER A 65 10.56 -14.47 20.99
N ASP A 66 10.05 -15.55 21.58
CA ASP A 66 9.77 -16.82 20.90
C ASP A 66 8.25 -17.01 20.67
N GLU A 67 7.43 -16.03 21.08
CA GLU A 67 5.98 -16.08 20.97
C GLU A 67 5.55 -16.02 19.52
N ARG A 68 4.61 -16.92 19.11
CA ARG A 68 4.05 -16.91 17.75
C ARG A 68 3.30 -15.60 17.46
N PRO A 69 3.61 -14.89 16.36
CA PRO A 69 2.98 -13.63 16.02
C PRO A 69 1.46 -13.78 15.83
N SER A 70 0.69 -13.22 16.74
CA SER A 70 -0.78 -13.31 16.78
C SER A 70 -1.49 -12.03 16.33
N GLY A 71 -0.78 -10.88 16.40
CA GLY A 71 -1.38 -9.55 16.23
C GLY A 71 -2.20 -9.10 17.45
N ARG A 72 -2.08 -9.80 18.59
CA ARG A 72 -2.69 -9.42 19.88
C ARG A 72 -1.58 -9.01 20.84
N MET A 73 -1.83 -7.96 21.64
CA MET A 73 -0.92 -7.58 22.69
C MET A 73 -1.07 -8.59 23.84
N THR A 74 0.04 -9.24 24.18
CA THR A 74 0.16 -10.17 25.30
C THR A 74 1.15 -9.59 26.30
N GLU A 75 1.21 -10.17 27.50
CA GLU A 75 2.23 -9.81 28.50
C GLU A 75 3.65 -10.14 27.98
N ALA A 76 3.81 -11.26 27.31
CA ALA A 76 5.08 -11.65 26.68
C ALA A 76 5.49 -10.64 25.59
N THR A 77 4.56 -10.22 24.72
CA THR A 77 4.82 -9.17 23.72
C THR A 77 5.22 -7.85 24.37
N SER A 78 4.52 -7.41 25.42
CA SER A 78 4.83 -6.16 26.14
C SER A 78 6.20 -6.23 26.81
N SER A 79 6.54 -7.36 27.43
CA SER A 79 7.84 -7.58 28.05
C SER A 79 8.97 -7.57 27.01
N ALA A 80 8.76 -8.19 25.85
CA ALA A 80 9.71 -8.19 24.74
C ALA A 80 9.93 -6.77 24.19
N LEU A 81 8.84 -5.98 24.06
CA LEU A 81 8.93 -4.57 23.65
C LEU A 81 9.71 -3.75 24.68
N LYS A 82 9.45 -3.91 25.98
CA LYS A 82 10.23 -3.22 27.04
C LYS A 82 11.70 -3.53 26.96
N SER A 83 12.05 -4.80 26.78
CA SER A 83 13.45 -5.24 26.65
C SER A 83 14.12 -4.61 25.43
N PHE A 84 13.45 -4.64 24.28
CA PHE A 84 13.91 -3.99 23.06
C PHE A 84 14.07 -2.48 23.24
N GLN A 85 13.06 -1.80 23.81
CA GLN A 85 13.08 -0.36 24.05
C GLN A 85 14.23 0.05 24.97
N LYS A 86 14.45 -0.71 26.06
CA LYS A 86 15.56 -0.48 26.99
C LYS A 86 16.91 -0.59 26.30
N GLN A 87 17.13 -1.64 25.49
CA GLN A 87 18.37 -1.86 24.75
C GLN A 87 18.63 -0.73 23.76
N HIS A 88 17.59 -0.17 23.14
CA HIS A 88 17.71 0.88 22.15
C HIS A 88 17.49 2.31 22.70
N LYS A 89 17.53 2.49 24.02
CA LYS A 89 17.39 3.79 24.70
C LYS A 89 16.08 4.53 24.35
N LEU A 90 15.01 3.78 24.11
CA LEU A 90 13.65 4.29 23.94
C LEU A 90 12.93 4.27 25.30
N LYS A 91 11.77 4.95 25.38
CA LYS A 91 10.90 4.84 26.55
C LYS A 91 10.43 3.39 26.69
N ALA A 92 10.83 2.73 27.79
CA ALA A 92 10.57 1.30 28.03
C ALA A 92 9.20 1.08 28.68
N ASP A 93 8.12 1.48 27.99
CA ASP A 93 6.72 1.32 28.44
C ASP A 93 6.06 0.02 27.99
N GLY A 94 6.66 -0.69 27.04
CA GLY A 94 6.10 -1.90 26.43
C GLY A 94 5.01 -1.62 25.39
N GLU A 95 4.83 -0.36 25.00
CA GLU A 95 3.86 0.04 23.99
C GLU A 95 4.51 0.13 22.58
N LEU A 96 3.74 -0.25 21.56
CA LEU A 96 4.18 -0.17 20.18
C LEU A 96 3.85 1.20 19.58
N ASN A 97 4.51 2.25 20.04
CA ASN A 97 4.43 3.58 19.44
C ASN A 97 5.25 3.66 18.13
N ASP A 98 5.15 4.80 17.41
CA ASP A 98 5.82 4.96 16.12
C ASP A 98 7.34 4.87 16.21
N ALA A 99 7.95 5.46 17.22
CA ALA A 99 9.40 5.42 17.42
C ALA A 99 9.90 3.98 17.65
N THR A 100 9.20 3.22 18.52
CA THR A 100 9.49 1.82 18.78
C THR A 100 9.33 0.98 17.52
N TYR A 101 8.23 1.16 16.77
CA TYR A 101 7.97 0.42 15.55
C TYR A 101 9.03 0.68 14.47
N GLN A 102 9.39 1.94 14.25
CA GLN A 102 10.41 2.31 13.28
C GLN A 102 11.77 1.71 13.64
N LYS A 103 12.19 1.84 14.90
CA LYS A 103 13.46 1.29 15.36
C LYS A 103 13.50 -0.23 15.26
N LEU A 104 12.43 -0.90 15.68
CA LEU A 104 12.28 -2.35 15.63
C LEU A 104 12.36 -2.90 14.21
N THR A 105 11.60 -2.30 13.28
CA THR A 105 11.62 -2.71 11.88
C THR A 105 12.95 -2.44 11.22
N TRP A 106 13.62 -1.35 11.59
CA TRP A 106 14.96 -1.03 11.13
C TRP A 106 15.99 -2.08 11.57
N GLU A 107 16.07 -2.37 12.86
CA GLU A 107 17.02 -3.35 13.40
C GLU A 107 16.84 -4.76 12.83
N ALA A 108 15.58 -5.20 12.75
CA ALA A 108 15.27 -6.49 12.15
C ALA A 108 15.64 -6.52 10.65
N PHE A 109 15.37 -5.45 9.93
CA PHE A 109 15.70 -5.33 8.52
C PHE A 109 17.23 -5.38 8.29
N THR A 110 18.01 -4.71 9.14
CA THR A 110 19.48 -4.76 9.08
C THR A 110 20.02 -6.16 9.36
N LYS A 111 19.42 -6.89 10.31
CA LYS A 111 19.79 -8.25 10.66
C LYS A 111 19.42 -9.26 9.57
N GLU A 112 18.25 -9.10 8.92
CA GLU A 112 17.80 -9.95 7.82
C GLU A 112 18.64 -9.75 6.53
N GLY A 113 19.45 -8.72 6.48
CA GLY A 113 20.26 -8.35 5.31
C GLY A 113 19.53 -7.39 4.37
N ILE A 114 20.11 -6.20 4.21
CA ILE A 114 19.57 -5.15 3.39
C ILE A 114 20.05 -5.34 1.95
N PRO A 115 19.15 -5.39 0.97
CA PRO A 115 19.55 -5.45 -0.43
C PRO A 115 20.33 -4.19 -0.81
N LYS A 116 21.57 -4.34 -1.25
CA LYS A 116 22.43 -3.23 -1.72
C LYS A 116 22.15 -2.90 -3.19
N VAL A 117 20.92 -2.52 -3.50
CA VAL A 117 20.53 -2.17 -4.87
C VAL A 117 20.21 -0.68 -4.95
N LYS A 118 20.75 0.00 -5.96
CA LYS A 118 20.46 1.43 -6.18
C LYS A 118 19.00 1.62 -6.56
N GLY A 119 18.33 2.61 -5.96
CA GLY A 119 16.92 2.89 -6.25
C GLY A 119 16.63 3.13 -7.75
N LYS A 120 17.55 3.76 -8.48
CA LYS A 120 17.46 3.91 -9.94
C LYS A 120 17.43 2.58 -10.68
N GLU A 121 18.13 1.56 -10.20
CA GLU A 121 18.12 0.22 -10.79
C GLU A 121 16.73 -0.44 -10.59
N ILE A 122 16.13 -0.29 -9.41
CA ILE A 122 14.76 -0.75 -9.16
C ILE A 122 13.77 -0.08 -10.12
N VAL A 123 13.88 1.24 -10.31
CA VAL A 123 13.02 1.98 -11.25
C VAL A 123 13.23 1.48 -12.69
N SER A 124 14.47 1.23 -13.10
CA SER A 124 14.76 0.67 -14.41
C SER A 124 14.16 -0.74 -14.60
N ARG A 125 14.20 -1.58 -13.57
CA ARG A 125 13.54 -2.90 -13.56
C ARG A 125 12.02 -2.75 -13.63
N ALA A 126 11.44 -1.86 -12.83
CA ALA A 126 10.03 -1.56 -12.84
C ALA A 126 9.51 -1.16 -14.23
N ALA A 127 10.25 -0.28 -14.91
CA ALA A 127 9.90 0.21 -16.24
C ALA A 127 9.84 -0.90 -17.31
N LYS A 128 10.59 -2.00 -17.18
CA LYS A 128 10.58 -3.13 -18.13
C LYS A 128 9.22 -3.79 -18.29
N TYR A 129 8.36 -3.68 -17.27
CA TYR A 129 7.04 -4.31 -17.25
C TYR A 129 5.92 -3.37 -17.69
N LYS A 130 6.26 -2.17 -18.25
CA LYS A 130 5.27 -1.23 -18.78
C LYS A 130 4.32 -1.95 -19.74
N GLY A 131 3.00 -1.76 -19.52
CA GLY A 131 1.94 -2.32 -20.35
C GLY A 131 1.55 -3.76 -20.02
N VAL A 132 2.24 -4.46 -19.10
CA VAL A 132 1.77 -5.77 -18.62
C VAL A 132 0.38 -5.60 -18.01
N PRO A 133 -0.62 -6.43 -18.41
CA PRO A 133 -1.99 -6.25 -17.97
C PRO A 133 -2.16 -6.46 -16.45
N TYR A 134 -3.20 -5.82 -15.91
CA TYR A 134 -3.61 -6.06 -14.54
C TYR A 134 -4.36 -7.39 -14.42
N VAL A 135 -3.96 -8.22 -13.48
CA VAL A 135 -4.68 -9.44 -13.09
C VAL A 135 -4.76 -9.46 -11.57
N PHE A 136 -5.97 -9.49 -11.01
CA PHE A 136 -6.14 -9.60 -9.57
C PHE A 136 -5.47 -10.88 -9.03
N GLY A 137 -4.63 -10.75 -8.01
CA GLY A 137 -3.81 -11.86 -7.51
C GLY A 137 -2.60 -12.20 -8.37
N GLY A 138 -2.37 -11.50 -9.49
CA GLY A 138 -1.29 -11.78 -10.43
C GLY A 138 0.09 -11.40 -9.89
N THR A 139 1.08 -12.27 -10.14
CA THR A 139 2.48 -12.11 -9.68
C THR A 139 3.50 -12.39 -10.78
N THR A 140 3.05 -12.55 -12.03
CA THR A 140 3.90 -12.93 -13.16
C THR A 140 3.78 -11.95 -14.31
N THR A 141 4.66 -12.05 -15.30
CA THR A 141 4.63 -11.23 -16.52
C THR A 141 3.40 -11.49 -17.42
N LYS A 142 2.57 -12.48 -17.11
CA LYS A 142 1.27 -12.67 -17.76
C LYS A 142 0.21 -11.72 -17.21
N GLY A 143 0.42 -11.16 -16.03
CA GLY A 143 -0.42 -10.17 -15.39
C GLY A 143 -0.02 -9.96 -13.93
N PHE A 144 -0.14 -8.72 -13.47
CA PHE A 144 0.16 -8.31 -12.11
C PHE A 144 -1.03 -7.62 -11.45
N ASP A 145 -1.20 -7.83 -10.14
CA ASP A 145 -1.81 -6.80 -9.30
C ASP A 145 -0.74 -5.85 -8.76
N CYS A 146 -1.15 -4.81 -8.01
CA CYS A 146 -0.23 -3.76 -7.56
C CYS A 146 0.89 -4.31 -6.67
N SER A 147 0.59 -5.13 -5.67
CA SER A 147 1.57 -5.68 -4.74
C SER A 147 2.37 -6.84 -5.32
N GLY A 148 1.76 -7.65 -6.19
CA GLY A 148 2.45 -8.70 -6.95
C GLY A 148 3.47 -8.14 -7.94
N TYR A 149 3.17 -7.01 -8.58
CA TYR A 149 4.12 -6.28 -9.40
C TYR A 149 5.33 -5.81 -8.58
N VAL A 150 5.09 -5.16 -7.43
CA VAL A 150 6.15 -4.73 -6.53
C VAL A 150 6.99 -5.92 -6.05
N GLN A 151 6.36 -7.02 -5.61
CA GLN A 151 7.06 -8.25 -5.24
C GLN A 151 7.98 -8.76 -6.35
N HIS A 152 7.48 -8.80 -7.58
CA HIS A 152 8.23 -9.28 -8.73
C HIS A 152 9.46 -8.44 -9.02
N VAL A 153 9.33 -7.11 -9.03
CA VAL A 153 10.45 -6.18 -9.24
C VAL A 153 11.52 -6.32 -8.17
N PHE A 154 11.12 -6.51 -6.91
CA PHE A 154 12.06 -6.61 -5.79
C PHE A 154 12.68 -8.00 -5.61
N LYS A 155 12.08 -9.06 -6.14
CA LYS A 155 12.58 -10.44 -6.02
C LYS A 155 14.03 -10.58 -6.47
N ASP A 156 14.38 -9.99 -7.61
CA ASP A 156 15.73 -10.03 -8.15
C ASP A 156 16.76 -9.26 -7.31
N CYS A 157 16.26 -8.42 -6.40
CA CYS A 157 17.07 -7.66 -5.45
C CYS A 157 17.27 -8.37 -4.11
N LYS A 158 16.89 -9.67 -4.04
CA LYS A 158 16.90 -10.47 -2.81
C LYS A 158 16.04 -9.88 -1.67
N ALA A 159 15.17 -8.93 -1.98
CA ALA A 159 14.20 -8.37 -1.04
C ALA A 159 12.93 -9.23 -1.04
N LYS A 160 12.65 -9.87 0.09
CA LYS A 160 11.42 -10.63 0.29
C LYS A 160 10.34 -9.69 0.83
N LEU A 161 9.46 -9.24 -0.04
CA LEU A 161 8.30 -8.44 0.35
C LEU A 161 7.08 -9.34 0.59
N PRO A 162 6.20 -8.99 1.55
CA PRO A 162 4.92 -9.66 1.73
C PRO A 162 4.04 -9.59 0.48
N ARG A 163 2.98 -10.42 0.45
CA ARG A 163 2.10 -10.51 -0.73
C ARG A 163 1.17 -9.30 -0.86
N LEU A 164 0.63 -8.81 0.24
CA LEU A 164 -0.41 -7.79 0.25
C LEU A 164 0.17 -6.39 0.41
N ALA A 165 -0.52 -5.38 -0.13
CA ALA A 165 -0.06 -3.98 -0.10
C ALA A 165 -0.01 -3.41 1.32
N ASP A 166 -0.96 -3.73 2.18
CA ASP A 166 -1.00 -3.33 3.58
C ASP A 166 0.14 -3.95 4.40
N GLU A 167 0.49 -5.22 4.13
CA GLU A 167 1.65 -5.86 4.71
C GLU A 167 2.98 -5.23 4.23
N GLN A 168 3.07 -4.86 2.95
CA GLN A 168 4.22 -4.15 2.38
C GLN A 168 4.37 -2.76 2.99
N ALA A 169 3.26 -2.09 3.33
CA ALA A 169 3.28 -0.79 3.99
C ALA A 169 3.86 -0.82 5.42
N LEU A 170 4.06 -2.00 5.98
CA LEU A 170 4.67 -2.20 7.29
C LEU A 170 6.18 -2.56 7.21
N GLN A 171 6.71 -2.73 6.00
CA GLN A 171 8.12 -3.08 5.80
C GLN A 171 9.01 -1.85 5.64
N GLY A 172 10.29 -2.00 6.01
CA GLY A 172 11.28 -0.93 5.85
C GLY A 172 11.06 0.26 6.80
N ILE A 173 11.64 1.41 6.44
CA ILE A 173 11.55 2.65 7.21
C ILE A 173 10.50 3.60 6.63
N PHE A 174 9.84 4.37 7.49
CA PHE A 174 8.94 5.43 7.06
C PHE A 174 9.69 6.54 6.34
N VAL A 175 9.10 7.05 5.25
CA VAL A 175 9.62 8.16 4.47
C VAL A 175 8.52 9.19 4.28
N THR A 176 8.81 10.46 4.56
CA THR A 176 7.88 11.54 4.23
C THR A 176 7.88 11.81 2.72
N GLN A 177 6.82 12.41 2.20
CA GLN A 177 6.72 12.72 0.78
C GLN A 177 7.88 13.62 0.27
N LYS A 178 8.40 14.50 1.13
CA LYS A 178 9.56 15.36 0.83
C LYS A 178 10.89 14.59 0.75
N GLN A 179 10.96 13.45 1.38
CA GLN A 179 12.16 12.59 1.47
C GLN A 179 12.16 11.44 0.47
N LEU A 180 11.14 11.37 -0.40
CA LEU A 180 11.03 10.32 -1.40
C LEU A 180 12.26 10.27 -2.30
N ARG A 181 12.75 9.05 -2.54
CA ARG A 181 13.85 8.74 -3.47
C ARG A 181 13.42 7.61 -4.42
N PRO A 182 13.95 7.57 -5.64
CA PRO A 182 13.69 6.47 -6.56
C PRO A 182 13.87 5.09 -5.88
N GLY A 183 12.91 4.20 -6.08
CA GLY A 183 12.88 2.87 -5.45
C GLY A 183 12.09 2.79 -4.14
N ASP A 184 11.69 3.90 -3.54
CA ASP A 184 10.77 3.89 -2.38
C ASP A 184 9.40 3.36 -2.79
N LEU A 185 8.71 2.69 -1.88
CA LEU A 185 7.33 2.28 -2.06
C LEU A 185 6.38 3.40 -1.65
N VAL A 186 5.42 3.72 -2.50
CA VAL A 186 4.34 4.67 -2.22
C VAL A 186 3.01 3.94 -2.13
N PHE A 187 2.22 4.26 -1.12
CA PHE A 187 0.97 3.57 -0.79
C PHE A 187 -0.22 4.51 -0.87
N PHE A 188 -1.36 3.95 -1.23
CA PHE A 188 -2.61 4.70 -1.40
C PHE A 188 -3.79 3.92 -0.84
N THR A 189 -4.79 4.65 -0.34
CA THR A 189 -6.10 4.13 0.02
C THR A 189 -7.03 4.22 -1.20
N THR A 190 -7.34 3.09 -1.84
CA THR A 190 -8.14 3.04 -3.08
C THR A 190 -9.46 2.30 -2.89
N TYR A 191 -9.45 0.98 -2.88
CA TYR A 191 -10.66 0.14 -2.82
C TYR A 191 -10.97 -0.39 -1.41
N ALA A 192 -10.05 -0.26 -0.47
CA ALA A 192 -10.22 -0.66 0.93
C ALA A 192 -9.53 0.35 1.85
N ALA A 193 -9.91 0.39 3.11
CA ALA A 193 -9.29 1.22 4.14
C ALA A 193 -7.82 0.83 4.34
N GLY A 194 -6.95 1.81 4.62
CA GLY A 194 -5.51 1.59 4.77
C GLY A 194 -4.76 1.56 3.44
N ALA A 195 -3.59 0.92 3.43
CA ALA A 195 -2.74 0.80 2.24
C ALA A 195 -3.28 -0.31 1.33
N SER A 196 -4.22 0.01 0.45
CA SER A 196 -4.84 -0.95 -0.47
C SER A 196 -4.23 -0.94 -1.88
N HIS A 197 -3.39 0.04 -2.21
CA HIS A 197 -2.63 0.10 -3.46
C HIS A 197 -1.19 0.51 -3.20
N VAL A 198 -0.27 0.01 -4.03
CA VAL A 198 1.16 0.27 -3.90
C VAL A 198 1.81 0.51 -5.26
N GLY A 199 2.83 1.37 -5.27
CA GLY A 199 3.69 1.61 -6.42
C GLY A 199 5.14 1.85 -6.01
N ILE A 200 6.02 1.93 -7.00
CA ILE A 200 7.46 2.17 -6.86
C ILE A 200 7.74 3.59 -7.32
N TYR A 201 8.19 4.45 -6.41
CA TYR A 201 8.54 5.84 -6.74
C TYR A 201 9.68 5.90 -7.72
N ALA A 202 9.49 6.65 -8.81
CA ALA A 202 10.44 6.75 -9.91
C ALA A 202 11.32 8.00 -9.85
N GLY A 203 10.95 8.99 -9.06
CA GLY A 203 11.52 10.34 -9.05
C GLY A 203 10.53 11.37 -9.62
N ASP A 204 10.79 12.64 -9.42
CA ASP A 204 10.05 13.78 -10.01
C ASP A 204 8.52 13.76 -9.77
N GLY A 205 8.11 13.15 -8.64
CA GLY A 205 6.71 13.01 -8.31
C GLY A 205 5.99 11.88 -9.07
N GLN A 206 6.72 11.01 -9.77
CA GLN A 206 6.16 9.89 -10.54
C GLN A 206 6.37 8.55 -9.84
N PHE A 207 5.52 7.57 -10.15
CA PHE A 207 5.63 6.21 -9.62
C PHE A 207 5.08 5.17 -10.61
N TRP A 208 5.67 3.98 -10.61
CA TRP A 208 5.22 2.81 -11.34
C TRP A 208 4.25 1.99 -10.51
N SER A 209 3.11 1.61 -11.07
CA SER A 209 2.19 0.65 -10.44
C SER A 209 1.38 -0.13 -11.47
N ALA A 210 0.82 -1.27 -11.07
CA ALA A 210 -0.16 -2.00 -11.89
C ALA A 210 -1.56 -1.40 -11.64
N SER A 211 -2.07 -0.68 -12.64
CA SER A 211 -3.41 -0.09 -12.66
C SER A 211 -4.43 -1.09 -13.19
N SER A 212 -5.59 -1.20 -12.54
CA SER A 212 -6.67 -2.10 -12.97
C SER A 212 -7.21 -1.80 -14.37
N SER A 213 -7.07 -0.56 -14.85
CA SER A 213 -7.57 -0.14 -16.16
C SER A 213 -6.53 -0.12 -17.29
N LYS A 214 -5.24 0.03 -16.93
CA LYS A 214 -4.17 0.28 -17.94
C LYS A 214 -2.95 -0.64 -17.77
N GLY A 215 -3.02 -1.62 -16.84
CA GLY A 215 -1.87 -2.46 -16.52
C GLY A 215 -0.74 -1.67 -15.85
N VAL A 216 0.49 -2.14 -16.02
CA VAL A 216 1.66 -1.47 -15.44
C VAL A 216 1.93 -0.15 -16.18
N MET A 217 1.89 0.94 -15.43
CA MET A 217 2.03 2.29 -15.97
C MET A 217 2.76 3.23 -15.00
N LEU A 218 3.26 4.33 -15.55
CA LEU A 218 3.77 5.46 -14.79
C LEU A 218 2.63 6.43 -14.49
N SER A 219 2.49 6.82 -13.22
CA SER A 219 1.48 7.76 -12.73
C SER A 219 2.15 8.90 -11.97
N SER A 220 1.42 10.01 -11.73
CA SER A 220 1.93 11.18 -11.03
C SER A 220 1.30 11.31 -9.65
N LEU A 221 2.11 11.56 -8.60
CA LEU A 221 1.64 11.93 -7.27
C LEU A 221 0.91 13.28 -7.25
N LYS A 222 1.05 14.09 -8.32
CA LYS A 222 0.39 15.38 -8.49
C LYS A 222 -1.04 15.25 -9.02
N ASP A 223 -1.39 14.10 -9.61
CA ASP A 223 -2.76 13.84 -10.07
C ASP A 223 -3.71 13.82 -8.88
N ASP A 224 -4.84 14.52 -8.98
CA ASP A 224 -5.82 14.67 -7.89
C ASP A 224 -6.29 13.32 -7.33
N TYR A 225 -6.46 12.33 -8.20
CA TYR A 225 -6.82 10.98 -7.79
C TYR A 225 -5.82 10.39 -6.78
N TRP A 226 -4.52 10.47 -7.07
CA TRP A 226 -3.47 9.92 -6.23
C TRP A 226 -3.15 10.80 -5.02
N LYS A 227 -3.19 12.13 -5.20
CA LYS A 227 -2.96 13.10 -4.13
C LYS A 227 -3.94 12.93 -2.97
N GLN A 228 -5.24 12.77 -3.28
CA GLN A 228 -6.30 12.58 -2.27
C GLN A 228 -6.23 11.21 -1.57
N ARG A 229 -5.59 10.23 -2.20
CA ARG A 229 -5.52 8.83 -1.72
C ARG A 229 -4.17 8.45 -1.13
N TYR A 230 -3.23 9.38 -1.11
CA TYR A 230 -1.89 9.11 -0.59
C TYR A 230 -1.94 8.68 0.88
N TYR A 231 -1.46 7.47 1.16
CA TYR A 231 -1.44 6.88 2.50
C TYR A 231 -0.09 7.05 3.19
N GLY A 232 1.02 6.95 2.45
CA GLY A 232 2.37 7.07 3.00
C GLY A 232 3.42 6.41 2.10
N ALA A 233 4.66 6.38 2.59
CA ALA A 233 5.76 5.73 1.87
C ALA A 233 6.69 4.95 2.79
N ARG A 234 7.40 3.98 2.20
CA ARG A 234 8.41 3.15 2.87
C ARG A 234 9.66 3.01 2.01
N ARG A 235 10.80 3.09 2.65
CA ARG A 235 12.08 2.73 2.02
C ARG A 235 12.48 1.34 2.46
N VAL A 236 12.47 0.41 1.51
CA VAL A 236 12.85 -0.99 1.74
C VAL A 236 14.26 -1.31 1.24
N LEU A 237 14.91 -0.33 0.62
CA LEU A 237 16.28 -0.41 0.14
C LEU A 237 17.14 0.65 0.82
N ILE A 238 18.37 0.29 1.18
CA ILE A 238 19.39 1.27 1.54
C ILE A 238 20.21 1.60 0.30
N THR A 239 20.20 2.85 -0.09
CA THR A 239 21.07 3.37 -1.14
C THR A 239 22.28 4.02 -0.50
N ASN A 240 23.49 3.53 -0.84
CA ASN A 240 24.79 4.15 -0.50
C ASN A 240 25.15 4.28 0.98
N GLY A 241 24.69 3.39 1.87
CA GLY A 241 25.09 3.44 3.28
C GLY A 241 24.58 4.64 4.08
N GLU A 242 23.78 5.52 3.48
CA GLU A 242 23.16 6.63 4.18
C GLU A 242 22.00 6.12 5.04
N VAL A 243 22.33 5.87 6.27
CA VAL A 243 21.36 5.75 7.37
C VAL A 243 20.89 7.15 7.68
N TYR A 244 19.60 7.40 7.73
CA TYR A 244 19.07 8.65 8.25
C TYR A 244 19.56 8.86 9.67
N LYS A 245 20.33 9.95 9.86
CA LYS A 245 20.56 10.56 11.17
C LYS A 245 19.31 11.32 11.58
#